data_6e39aba55a1ce67c8de9090d9eda444a
#
_entry.id   6e39aba55a1ce67c8de9090d9eda444a
#
_cell.length_a   1.000
_cell.length_b   1.000
_cell.length_c   1.000
_cell.angle_alpha   90.00
_cell.angle_beta   90.00
_cell.angle_gamma   90.00
#
_symmetry.space_group_name_H-M   'P 1'
#
loop_
_entity.id
_entity.type
_entity.pdbx_description
1 polymer ?
#
loop_
_entity_poly.entity_id
_entity_poly.type
_entity_poly.pdbx_seq_one_letter_code
_entity_poly.pdbx_strand_id
1 'polypeptide(L)'
;MVIKKQKKQKQVQEKLTAKTLEEAINKVKEIAIAKKRKFVESIDIAVNLGIDAKQSDQAVKGSVLLPHGSGKKIKIIVFTGNEDLQKTAIESGALMAGLEDLILKIEGGFLDFDCCIATPDVMQKISKVARKLGPRGLMPSPKNGTVTNDIKKAIGDALKGKADFKNDKGGTVHCLVGKVSFETEALLQNTQVVVKAIKDAKPENAKGKFIKAFYVNSTMGPSIEVAVESV
;
A
#
# COMPACT_ATOMS: atom_id res chain seq x y z
N MET A 1 -7.97 -31.36 -30.81
CA MET A 1 -7.11 -30.86 -29.73
C MET A 1 -7.38 -29.40 -29.38
N VAL A 2 -7.61 -28.50 -30.31
CA VAL A 2 -7.84 -27.05 -30.12
C VAL A 2 -9.09 -26.78 -29.27
N ILE A 3 -10.22 -27.43 -29.53
CA ILE A 3 -11.51 -27.24 -28.80
C ILE A 3 -11.39 -27.61 -27.31
N LYS A 4 -10.63 -28.65 -26.96
CA LYS A 4 -10.38 -29.02 -25.55
C LYS A 4 -9.51 -28.00 -24.83
N LYS A 5 -8.53 -27.37 -25.52
CA LYS A 5 -7.72 -26.27 -24.97
C LYS A 5 -8.55 -25.01 -24.72
N GLN A 6 -9.44 -24.65 -25.67
CA GLN A 6 -10.33 -23.49 -25.52
C GLN A 6 -11.37 -23.67 -24.40
N LYS A 7 -11.96 -24.88 -24.25
CA LYS A 7 -12.86 -25.17 -23.10
C LYS A 7 -12.12 -25.11 -21.76
N LYS A 8 -10.88 -25.62 -21.69
CA LYS A 8 -10.08 -25.57 -20.47
C LYS A 8 -9.65 -24.13 -20.12
N GLN A 9 -9.35 -23.30 -21.12
CA GLN A 9 -9.07 -21.86 -20.93
C GLN A 9 -10.31 -21.09 -20.47
N LYS A 10 -11.49 -21.32 -21.06
CA LYS A 10 -12.76 -20.72 -20.59
C LYS A 10 -13.09 -21.11 -19.16
N GLN A 11 -12.96 -22.38 -18.79
CA GLN A 11 -13.18 -22.84 -17.42
C GLN A 11 -12.19 -22.28 -16.40
N VAL A 12 -10.94 -22.01 -16.83
CA VAL A 12 -9.93 -21.34 -15.99
C VAL A 12 -10.28 -19.86 -15.84
N GLN A 13 -10.74 -19.20 -16.90
CA GLN A 13 -11.17 -17.79 -16.83
C GLN A 13 -12.42 -17.61 -15.95
N GLU A 14 -13.45 -18.47 -16.08
CA GLU A 14 -14.64 -18.45 -15.23
C GLU A 14 -14.32 -18.66 -13.74
N LYS A 15 -13.27 -19.42 -13.42
CA LYS A 15 -12.79 -19.60 -12.04
C LYS A 15 -12.04 -18.39 -11.49
N LEU A 16 -11.57 -17.49 -12.37
CA LEU A 16 -10.76 -16.31 -12.03
C LEU A 16 -11.57 -15.01 -12.04
N THR A 17 -12.88 -15.09 -12.25
CA THR A 17 -13.80 -13.95 -12.17
C THR A 17 -14.74 -14.10 -10.98
N ALA A 18 -15.08 -13.00 -10.35
CA ALA A 18 -16.06 -12.94 -9.27
C ALA A 18 -17.07 -11.82 -9.54
N LYS A 19 -18.32 -12.03 -9.18
CA LYS A 19 -19.36 -11.02 -9.33
C LYS A 19 -19.33 -10.00 -8.22
N THR A 20 -18.98 -10.43 -7.02
CA THR A 20 -18.89 -9.60 -5.83
C THR A 20 -17.48 -9.60 -5.25
N LEU A 21 -17.15 -8.53 -4.51
CA LEU A 21 -15.87 -8.40 -3.82
C LEU A 21 -15.69 -9.51 -2.77
N GLU A 22 -16.77 -9.86 -2.08
CA GLU A 22 -16.77 -10.92 -1.07
C GLU A 22 -16.42 -12.29 -1.65
N GLU A 23 -17.05 -12.65 -2.79
CA GLU A 23 -16.72 -13.88 -3.52
C GLU A 23 -15.26 -13.92 -3.95
N ALA A 24 -14.72 -12.78 -4.40
CA ALA A 24 -13.33 -12.70 -4.80
C ALA A 24 -12.39 -12.95 -3.62
N ILE A 25 -12.60 -12.29 -2.49
CA ILE A 25 -11.80 -12.46 -1.28
C ILE A 25 -11.85 -13.91 -0.80
N ASN A 26 -13.03 -14.51 -0.75
CA ASN A 26 -13.21 -15.92 -0.34
C ASN A 26 -12.45 -16.87 -1.27
N LYS A 27 -12.57 -16.71 -2.60
CA LYS A 27 -11.83 -17.51 -3.58
C LYS A 27 -10.32 -17.35 -3.43
N VAL A 28 -9.81 -16.12 -3.21
CA VAL A 28 -8.38 -15.86 -2.98
C VAL A 28 -7.91 -16.58 -1.72
N LYS A 29 -8.67 -16.51 -0.62
CA LYS A 29 -8.37 -17.21 0.65
C LYS A 29 -8.34 -18.71 0.48
N GLU A 30 -9.34 -19.29 -0.16
CA GLU A 30 -9.42 -20.73 -0.45
C GLU A 30 -8.20 -21.22 -1.25
N ILE A 31 -7.82 -20.50 -2.32
CA ILE A 31 -6.66 -20.83 -3.14
C ILE A 31 -5.37 -20.73 -2.34
N ALA A 32 -5.23 -19.70 -1.50
CA ALA A 32 -4.05 -19.51 -0.66
C ALA A 32 -3.91 -20.62 0.39
N ILE A 33 -5.02 -20.99 1.06
CA ILE A 33 -5.06 -22.06 2.08
C ILE A 33 -4.82 -23.43 1.44
N ALA A 34 -5.42 -23.71 0.29
CA ALA A 34 -5.26 -24.99 -0.42
C ALA A 34 -3.81 -25.29 -0.81
N LYS A 35 -3.00 -24.25 -1.07
CA LYS A 35 -1.59 -24.39 -1.44
C LYS A 35 -0.63 -24.63 -0.27
N LYS A 36 -1.10 -24.56 0.98
CA LYS A 36 -0.36 -24.86 2.24
C LYS A 36 1.08 -24.31 2.27
N ARG A 37 1.24 -23.00 2.06
CA ARG A 37 2.56 -22.38 2.05
C ARG A 37 3.14 -22.19 3.45
N LYS A 38 4.46 -22.09 3.53
CA LYS A 38 5.19 -21.94 4.81
C LYS A 38 5.06 -20.55 5.43
N PHE A 39 4.41 -19.59 4.78
CA PHE A 39 4.22 -18.23 5.28
C PHE A 39 2.78 -17.77 5.07
N VAL A 40 2.35 -16.79 5.86
CA VAL A 40 1.04 -16.17 5.74
C VAL A 40 1.08 -15.17 4.59
N GLU A 41 0.34 -15.47 3.52
CA GLU A 41 0.26 -14.60 2.35
C GLU A 41 -0.46 -13.28 2.68
N SER A 42 -0.05 -12.22 2.01
CA SER A 42 -0.78 -10.96 2.01
C SER A 42 -1.85 -10.97 0.93
N ILE A 43 -2.90 -10.19 1.13
CA ILE A 43 -3.93 -9.91 0.14
C ILE A 43 -3.72 -8.48 -0.35
N ASP A 44 -3.53 -8.36 -1.64
CA ASP A 44 -3.32 -7.11 -2.35
C ASP A 44 -4.44 -6.86 -3.35
N ILE A 45 -4.73 -5.61 -3.60
CA ILE A 45 -5.62 -5.18 -4.68
C ILE A 45 -4.83 -4.48 -5.76
N ALA A 46 -5.24 -4.68 -7.00
CA ALA A 46 -4.73 -3.96 -8.16
C ALA A 46 -5.91 -3.30 -8.89
N VAL A 47 -5.89 -1.98 -8.94
CA VAL A 47 -6.95 -1.16 -9.55
C VAL A 47 -6.39 -0.50 -10.79
N ASN A 48 -6.90 -0.89 -11.95
CA ASN A 48 -6.53 -0.27 -13.22
C ASN A 48 -7.37 0.99 -13.43
N LEU A 49 -6.70 2.13 -13.49
CA LEU A 49 -7.33 3.44 -13.61
C LEU A 49 -7.33 3.93 -15.08
N GLY A 50 -8.35 4.70 -15.42
CA GLY A 50 -8.47 5.37 -16.72
C GLY A 50 -7.75 6.71 -16.77
N ILE A 51 -6.45 6.72 -16.38
CA ILE A 51 -5.61 7.92 -16.34
C ILE A 51 -4.44 7.79 -17.32
N ASP A 52 -3.89 8.93 -17.74
CA ASP A 52 -2.64 8.98 -18.48
C ASP A 52 -1.47 9.15 -17.50
N ALA A 53 -0.83 8.02 -17.14
CA ALA A 53 0.26 7.99 -16.18
C ALA A 53 1.53 8.75 -16.62
N LYS A 54 1.61 9.19 -17.89
CA LYS A 54 2.71 10.01 -18.40
C LYS A 54 2.59 11.46 -17.96
N GLN A 55 1.38 11.91 -17.67
CA GLN A 55 1.10 13.26 -17.21
C GLN A 55 1.21 13.33 -15.69
N SER A 56 2.09 14.19 -15.18
CA SER A 56 2.30 14.38 -13.73
C SER A 56 1.04 14.83 -13.00
N ASP A 57 0.14 15.55 -13.69
CA ASP A 57 -1.11 16.08 -13.15
C ASP A 57 -2.17 15.00 -12.92
N GLN A 58 -2.03 13.86 -13.61
CA GLN A 58 -2.92 12.71 -13.45
C GLN A 58 -2.36 11.65 -12.50
N ALA A 59 -1.28 11.96 -11.77
CA ALA A 59 -0.71 11.02 -10.81
C ALA A 59 -1.60 10.87 -9.57
N VAL A 60 -2.14 9.66 -9.39
CA VAL A 60 -2.94 9.27 -8.23
C VAL A 60 -2.01 8.71 -7.15
N LYS A 61 -1.94 9.41 -6.01
CA LYS A 61 -1.18 8.98 -4.85
C LYS A 61 -1.84 9.47 -3.57
N GLY A 62 -1.79 8.67 -2.55
CA GLY A 62 -2.34 9.01 -1.25
C GLY A 62 -1.98 7.98 -0.20
N SER A 63 -2.52 8.18 0.97
CA SER A 63 -2.41 7.24 2.08
C SER A 63 -3.77 7.08 2.74
N VAL A 64 -4.03 5.89 3.24
CA VAL A 64 -5.28 5.56 3.92
C VAL A 64 -4.97 4.77 5.18
N LEU A 65 -5.72 5.04 6.24
CA LEU A 65 -5.65 4.27 7.47
C LEU A 65 -6.63 3.10 7.37
N LEU A 66 -6.10 1.88 7.43
CA LEU A 66 -6.90 0.67 7.39
C LEU A 66 -7.54 0.42 8.77
N PRO A 67 -8.88 0.27 8.87
CA PRO A 67 -9.56 0.07 10.14
C PRO A 67 -9.07 -1.17 10.90
N HIS A 68 -8.77 -2.26 10.19
CA HIS A 68 -8.26 -3.51 10.77
C HIS A 68 -6.75 -3.68 10.65
N GLY A 69 -6.05 -2.61 10.23
CA GLY A 69 -4.60 -2.65 10.01
C GLY A 69 -4.17 -3.47 8.81
N SER A 70 -2.87 -3.52 8.56
CA SER A 70 -2.26 -4.30 7.48
C SER A 70 -1.77 -5.69 7.92
N GLY A 71 -1.70 -5.94 9.23
CA GLY A 71 -1.11 -7.16 9.80
C GLY A 71 0.41 -7.28 9.64
N LYS A 72 1.09 -6.24 9.17
CA LYS A 72 2.55 -6.16 9.06
C LYS A 72 3.12 -5.40 10.26
N LYS A 73 4.17 -5.94 10.88
CA LYS A 73 4.96 -5.19 11.86
C LYS A 73 5.84 -4.21 11.11
N ILE A 74 5.57 -2.92 11.24
CA ILE A 74 6.25 -1.83 10.52
C ILE A 74 7.39 -1.31 11.38
N LYS A 75 8.59 -1.21 10.81
CA LYS A 75 9.74 -0.57 11.42
C LYS A 75 9.75 0.90 11.02
N ILE A 76 9.62 1.78 11.99
CA ILE A 76 9.51 3.23 11.77
C ILE A 76 10.80 3.89 12.24
N ILE A 77 11.35 4.81 11.43
CA ILE A 77 12.39 5.72 11.84
C ILE A 77 11.89 7.16 11.78
N VAL A 78 12.40 7.99 12.69
CA VAL A 78 11.98 9.38 12.83
C VAL A 78 13.17 10.30 12.67
N PHE A 79 13.09 11.23 11.73
CA PHE A 79 14.05 12.28 11.54
C PHE A 79 13.60 13.55 12.27
N THR A 80 14.32 13.92 13.31
CA THR A 80 14.11 15.16 14.04
C THR A 80 15.40 15.65 14.67
N GLY A 81 15.58 16.97 14.71
CA GLY A 81 16.71 17.61 15.37
C GLY A 81 16.46 17.92 16.84
N ASN A 82 15.24 17.75 17.36
CA ASN A 82 14.86 18.06 18.73
C ASN A 82 14.95 16.78 19.60
N GLU A 83 15.73 16.85 20.68
CA GLU A 83 15.95 15.72 21.59
C GLU A 83 14.67 15.26 22.30
N ASP A 84 13.77 16.18 22.65
CA ASP A 84 12.50 15.83 23.30
C ASP A 84 11.59 15.05 22.36
N LEU A 85 11.56 15.44 21.08
CA LEU A 85 10.82 14.72 20.05
C LEU A 85 11.46 13.35 19.73
N GLN A 86 12.78 13.21 19.87
CA GLN A 86 13.45 11.91 19.72
C GLN A 86 13.04 10.95 20.84
N LYS A 87 13.02 11.39 22.09
CA LYS A 87 12.54 10.59 23.23
C LYS A 87 11.10 10.17 23.04
N THR A 88 10.23 11.11 22.70
CA THR A 88 8.81 10.86 22.44
C THR A 88 8.60 9.86 21.30
N ALA A 89 9.43 9.93 20.24
CA ALA A 89 9.36 9.00 19.13
C ALA A 89 9.72 7.57 19.54
N ILE A 90 10.78 7.39 20.34
CA ILE A 90 11.20 6.07 20.83
C ILE A 90 10.14 5.49 21.77
N GLU A 91 9.61 6.28 22.70
CA GLU A 91 8.51 5.89 23.61
C GLU A 91 7.23 5.50 22.85
N SER A 92 6.98 6.12 21.70
CA SER A 92 5.82 5.83 20.84
C SER A 92 6.02 4.60 19.94
N GLY A 93 7.19 3.95 19.96
CA GLY A 93 7.46 2.72 19.24
C GLY A 93 8.28 2.87 17.95
N ALA A 94 8.95 4.00 17.74
CA ALA A 94 9.93 4.12 16.66
C ALA A 94 11.16 3.26 16.92
N LEU A 95 11.71 2.64 15.87
CA LEU A 95 12.93 1.83 15.96
C LEU A 95 14.15 2.70 16.30
N MET A 96 14.25 3.86 15.68
CA MET A 96 15.29 4.86 15.90
C MET A 96 14.74 6.27 15.65
N ALA A 97 15.25 7.23 16.41
CA ALA A 97 14.99 8.65 16.20
C ALA A 97 16.31 9.42 16.25
N GLY A 98 16.47 10.41 15.40
CA GLY A 98 17.68 11.24 15.32
C GLY A 98 17.79 11.96 13.99
N LEU A 99 18.96 12.53 13.69
CA LEU A 99 19.18 13.24 12.43
C LEU A 99 20.49 12.81 11.76
N GLU A 100 21.64 13.30 12.25
CA GLU A 100 22.92 13.10 11.58
C GLU A 100 23.39 11.65 11.62
N ASP A 101 23.23 11.00 12.77
CA ASP A 101 23.55 9.58 12.94
C ASP A 101 22.73 8.68 12.00
N LEU A 102 21.45 8.99 11.81
CA LEU A 102 20.60 8.24 10.89
C LEU A 102 20.98 8.49 9.45
N ILE A 103 21.33 9.72 9.09
CA ILE A 103 21.80 10.05 7.74
C ILE A 103 23.07 9.25 7.42
N LEU A 104 24.06 9.24 8.32
CA LEU A 104 25.29 8.46 8.15
C LEU A 104 25.03 6.95 8.03
N LYS A 105 24.13 6.39 8.85
CA LYS A 105 23.74 4.98 8.75
C LYS A 105 23.11 4.66 7.40
N ILE A 106 22.23 5.52 6.89
CA ILE A 106 21.58 5.35 5.56
C ILE A 106 22.60 5.52 4.43
N GLU A 107 23.55 6.44 4.56
CA GLU A 107 24.67 6.54 3.64
C GLU A 107 25.55 5.30 3.66
N GLY A 108 25.71 4.67 4.81
CA GLY A 108 26.35 3.36 4.98
C GLY A 108 25.55 2.17 4.43
N GLY A 109 24.30 2.39 3.96
CA GLY A 109 23.45 1.34 3.36
C GLY A 109 22.42 0.74 4.30
N PHE A 110 22.22 1.28 5.49
CA PHE A 110 21.14 0.82 6.40
C PHE A 110 19.78 1.25 5.83
N LEU A 111 18.97 0.26 5.40
CA LEU A 111 17.64 0.47 4.81
C LEU A 111 16.63 -0.56 5.36
N ASP A 112 16.88 -1.11 6.56
CA ASP A 112 16.00 -2.10 7.21
C ASP A 112 14.89 -1.42 8.03
N PHE A 113 14.07 -0.64 7.34
CA PHE A 113 12.89 0.02 7.88
C PHE A 113 11.84 0.16 6.78
N ASP A 114 10.57 0.31 7.19
CA ASP A 114 9.43 0.35 6.28
C ASP A 114 8.84 1.75 6.12
N CYS A 115 9.01 2.62 7.11
CA CYS A 115 8.44 3.96 7.10
C CYS A 115 9.40 4.99 7.69
N CYS A 116 9.45 6.17 7.07
CA CYS A 116 10.17 7.34 7.57
C CYS A 116 9.19 8.45 7.92
N ILE A 117 9.32 8.99 9.11
CA ILE A 117 8.61 10.21 9.54
C ILE A 117 9.65 11.31 9.73
N ALA A 118 9.35 12.53 9.34
CA ALA A 118 10.26 13.66 9.46
C ALA A 118 9.53 14.90 9.91
N THR A 119 10.23 15.75 10.67
CA THR A 119 9.76 17.12 10.89
C THR A 119 10.09 17.99 9.67
N PRO A 120 9.28 19.03 9.37
CA PRO A 120 9.53 19.90 8.22
C PRO A 120 10.93 20.51 8.20
N ASP A 121 11.45 20.88 9.36
CA ASP A 121 12.72 21.57 9.54
C ASP A 121 13.92 20.76 9.04
N VAL A 122 13.86 19.43 9.14
CA VAL A 122 14.98 18.55 8.77
C VAL A 122 14.94 18.06 7.33
N MET A 123 13.88 18.38 6.57
CA MET A 123 13.71 17.90 5.19
C MET A 123 14.87 18.30 4.26
N GLN A 124 15.47 19.49 4.45
CA GLN A 124 16.61 19.91 3.67
C GLN A 124 17.83 19.00 3.89
N LYS A 125 18.09 18.59 5.14
CA LYS A 125 19.18 17.67 5.48
C LYS A 125 18.94 16.25 4.93
N ILE A 126 17.70 15.77 4.97
CA ILE A 126 17.30 14.46 4.45
C ILE A 126 17.43 14.38 2.92
N SER A 127 17.38 15.51 2.22
CA SER A 127 17.57 15.56 0.76
C SER A 127 18.90 14.96 0.29
N LYS A 128 19.94 14.93 1.14
CA LYS A 128 21.23 14.29 0.86
C LYS A 128 21.08 12.79 0.62
N VAL A 129 20.20 12.13 1.37
CA VAL A 129 19.93 10.69 1.27
C VAL A 129 18.73 10.35 0.38
N ALA A 130 18.08 11.35 -0.23
CA ALA A 130 16.93 11.19 -1.11
C ALA A 130 17.19 10.23 -2.28
N ARG A 131 18.42 10.22 -2.83
CA ARG A 131 18.82 9.30 -3.90
C ARG A 131 18.75 7.83 -3.50
N LYS A 132 18.91 7.51 -2.21
CA LYS A 132 18.81 6.14 -1.67
C LYS A 132 17.39 5.79 -1.23
N LEU A 133 16.67 6.74 -0.62
CA LEU A 133 15.31 6.55 -0.11
C LEU A 133 14.24 6.62 -1.21
N GLY A 134 14.43 7.51 -2.21
CA GLY A 134 13.43 7.75 -3.26
C GLY A 134 13.04 6.52 -4.08
N PRO A 135 14.00 5.76 -4.65
CA PRO A 135 13.69 4.58 -5.45
C PRO A 135 12.94 3.49 -4.69
N ARG A 136 13.12 3.43 -3.36
CA ARG A 136 12.43 2.47 -2.49
C ARG A 136 11.09 2.99 -1.94
N GLY A 137 10.70 4.21 -2.24
CA GLY A 137 9.47 4.81 -1.74
C GLY A 137 9.51 5.18 -0.25
N LEU A 138 10.70 5.19 0.37
CA LEU A 138 10.89 5.48 1.80
C LEU A 138 11.05 6.97 2.11
N MET A 139 11.02 7.83 1.10
CA MET A 139 11.18 9.28 1.29
C MET A 139 9.95 9.88 1.98
N PRO A 140 10.11 10.62 3.07
CA PRO A 140 8.99 11.33 3.70
C PRO A 140 8.30 12.28 2.72
N SER A 141 6.98 12.32 2.74
CA SER A 141 6.18 13.18 1.85
C SER A 141 5.03 13.83 2.61
N PRO A 142 4.82 15.16 2.46
CA PRO A 142 3.67 15.83 3.04
C PRO A 142 2.33 15.25 2.58
N LYS A 143 2.26 14.80 1.32
CA LYS A 143 1.03 14.20 0.75
C LYS A 143 0.64 12.89 1.43
N ASN A 144 1.62 12.14 1.92
CA ASN A 144 1.37 10.92 2.69
C ASN A 144 1.26 11.20 4.19
N GLY A 145 1.33 12.47 4.63
CA GLY A 145 1.28 12.84 6.04
C GLY A 145 2.43 12.26 6.88
N THR A 146 3.58 11.99 6.25
CA THR A 146 4.81 11.52 6.92
C THR A 146 5.75 12.67 7.25
N VAL A 147 5.41 13.89 6.85
CA VAL A 147 6.09 15.13 7.25
C VAL A 147 5.14 15.91 8.16
N THR A 148 5.42 15.89 9.46
CA THR A 148 4.56 16.50 10.48
C THR A 148 5.35 16.85 11.74
N ASN A 149 4.84 17.81 12.49
CA ASN A 149 5.35 18.16 13.82
C ASN A 149 4.77 17.24 14.91
N ASP A 150 3.59 16.63 14.66
CA ASP A 150 2.95 15.69 15.58
C ASP A 150 3.43 14.26 15.32
N ILE A 151 4.63 13.97 15.84
CA ILE A 151 5.30 12.68 15.64
C ILE A 151 4.53 11.53 16.31
N LYS A 152 3.96 11.76 17.50
CA LYS A 152 3.24 10.73 18.26
C LYS A 152 2.02 10.22 17.48
N LYS A 153 1.24 11.12 16.90
CA LYS A 153 0.09 10.78 16.08
C LYS A 153 0.51 10.03 14.80
N ALA A 154 1.54 10.54 14.10
CA ALA A 154 2.02 9.92 12.87
C ALA A 154 2.58 8.50 13.09
N ILE A 155 3.29 8.25 14.20
CA ILE A 155 3.74 6.90 14.57
C ILE A 155 2.53 6.01 14.89
N GLY A 156 1.57 6.52 15.66
CA GLY A 156 0.35 5.77 15.98
C GLY A 156 -0.44 5.36 14.74
N ASP A 157 -0.60 6.25 13.78
CA ASP A 157 -1.29 5.98 12.51
C ASP A 157 -0.52 4.97 11.64
N ALA A 158 0.80 5.08 11.59
CA ALA A 158 1.64 4.13 10.88
C ALA A 158 1.58 2.73 11.50
N LEU A 159 1.63 2.63 12.83
CA LEU A 159 1.52 1.35 13.56
C LEU A 159 0.12 0.72 13.43
N LYS A 160 -0.94 1.54 13.34
CA LYS A 160 -2.32 1.09 13.11
C LYS A 160 -2.54 0.51 11.71
N GLY A 161 -1.57 0.64 10.81
CA GLY A 161 -1.66 0.06 9.47
C GLY A 161 -2.04 1.05 8.40
N LYS A 162 -1.36 2.18 8.36
CA LYS A 162 -1.44 3.12 7.24
C LYS A 162 -0.92 2.45 5.98
N ALA A 163 -1.74 2.43 4.95
CA ALA A 163 -1.39 1.93 3.62
C ALA A 163 -1.21 3.09 2.64
N ASP A 164 -0.05 3.16 2.03
CA ASP A 164 0.23 4.13 0.97
C ASP A 164 -0.09 3.52 -0.39
N PHE A 165 -0.69 4.30 -1.27
CA PHE A 165 -0.96 3.89 -2.63
C PHE A 165 -0.44 4.92 -3.63
N LYS A 166 0.05 4.42 -4.76
CA LYS A 166 0.54 5.22 -5.86
C LYS A 166 0.29 4.48 -7.17
N ASN A 167 -0.11 5.21 -8.22
CA ASN A 167 -0.17 4.61 -9.55
C ASN A 167 1.22 4.33 -10.11
N ASP A 168 1.32 3.25 -10.84
CA ASP A 168 2.49 2.92 -11.65
C ASP A 168 2.47 3.65 -13.01
N LYS A 169 3.47 3.34 -13.87
CA LYS A 169 3.55 3.90 -15.23
C LYS A 169 2.43 3.41 -16.16
N GLY A 170 1.76 2.32 -15.81
CA GLY A 170 0.63 1.74 -16.55
C GLY A 170 -0.72 2.29 -16.10
N GLY A 171 -0.75 3.17 -15.08
CA GLY A 171 -2.00 3.68 -14.51
C GLY A 171 -2.69 2.71 -13.54
N THR A 172 -1.97 1.69 -13.06
CA THR A 172 -2.49 0.74 -12.07
C THR A 172 -2.04 1.14 -10.67
N VAL A 173 -2.95 1.10 -9.71
CA VAL A 173 -2.68 1.31 -8.28
C VAL A 173 -2.62 -0.04 -7.60
N HIS A 174 -1.54 -0.31 -6.90
CA HIS A 174 -1.38 -1.50 -6.06
C HIS A 174 -1.44 -1.09 -4.59
N CYS A 175 -2.24 -1.80 -3.80
CA CYS A 175 -2.39 -1.53 -2.37
C CYS A 175 -2.57 -2.82 -1.57
N LEU A 176 -1.85 -2.92 -0.45
CA LEU A 176 -2.01 -3.98 0.53
C LEU A 176 -3.28 -3.75 1.33
N VAL A 177 -4.12 -4.78 1.46
CA VAL A 177 -5.39 -4.72 2.20
C VAL A 177 -5.31 -5.47 3.53
N GLY A 178 -4.50 -6.52 3.59
CA GLY A 178 -4.34 -7.32 4.80
C GLY A 178 -3.66 -8.66 4.55
N LYS A 179 -3.88 -9.59 5.46
CA LYS A 179 -3.34 -10.95 5.36
C LYS A 179 -4.47 -11.98 5.18
N VAL A 180 -4.13 -13.13 4.60
CA VAL A 180 -5.04 -14.27 4.44
C VAL A 180 -5.62 -14.74 5.79
N SER A 181 -4.90 -14.51 6.90
CA SER A 181 -5.34 -14.83 8.26
C SER A 181 -6.47 -13.95 8.79
N PHE A 182 -6.77 -12.83 8.13
CA PHE A 182 -7.84 -11.92 8.55
C PHE A 182 -9.21 -12.50 8.20
N GLU A 183 -10.23 -12.11 8.95
CA GLU A 183 -11.62 -12.40 8.62
C GLU A 183 -12.03 -11.74 7.30
N THR A 184 -12.99 -12.34 6.60
CA THR A 184 -13.44 -11.83 5.30
C THR A 184 -14.05 -10.44 5.43
N GLU A 185 -14.82 -10.21 6.50
CA GLU A 185 -15.44 -8.90 6.78
C GLU A 185 -14.40 -7.80 7.01
N ALA A 186 -13.31 -8.10 7.76
CA ALA A 186 -12.22 -7.16 7.98
C ALA A 186 -11.51 -6.77 6.67
N LEU A 187 -11.31 -7.75 5.78
CA LEU A 187 -10.72 -7.51 4.46
C LEU A 187 -11.66 -6.70 3.55
N LEU A 188 -12.98 -6.95 3.63
CA LEU A 188 -13.98 -6.16 2.90
C LEU A 188 -13.96 -4.71 3.34
N GLN A 189 -14.01 -4.45 4.64
CA GLN A 189 -13.98 -3.08 5.18
C GLN A 189 -12.68 -2.36 4.80
N ASN A 190 -11.54 -3.02 4.94
CA ASN A 190 -10.25 -2.46 4.50
C ASN A 190 -10.27 -2.13 3.00
N THR A 191 -10.78 -3.03 2.16
CA THR A 191 -10.86 -2.82 0.71
C THR A 191 -11.76 -1.65 0.36
N GLN A 192 -12.93 -1.55 0.97
CA GLN A 192 -13.88 -0.45 0.74
C GLN A 192 -13.27 0.90 1.08
N VAL A 193 -12.54 1.00 2.21
CA VAL A 193 -11.87 2.24 2.62
C VAL A 193 -10.78 2.63 1.61
N VAL A 194 -10.00 1.65 1.11
CA VAL A 194 -8.97 1.92 0.07
C VAL A 194 -9.62 2.36 -1.25
N VAL A 195 -10.67 1.68 -1.68
CA VAL A 195 -11.40 2.04 -2.92
C VAL A 195 -11.99 3.45 -2.82
N LYS A 196 -12.58 3.78 -1.68
CA LYS A 196 -13.10 5.13 -1.42
C LYS A 196 -11.99 6.17 -1.52
N ALA A 197 -10.85 5.94 -0.86
CA ALA A 197 -9.70 6.84 -0.93
C ALA A 197 -9.13 7.00 -2.36
N ILE A 198 -9.15 5.93 -3.17
CA ILE A 198 -8.76 6.00 -4.58
C ILE A 198 -9.78 6.82 -5.39
N LYS A 199 -11.09 6.63 -5.14
CA LYS A 199 -12.16 7.41 -5.79
C LYS A 199 -12.05 8.91 -5.44
N ASP A 200 -11.78 9.23 -4.17
CA ASP A 200 -11.61 10.60 -3.69
C ASP A 200 -10.34 11.27 -4.26
N ALA A 201 -9.31 10.48 -4.56
CA ALA A 201 -8.07 10.96 -5.18
C ALA A 201 -8.16 11.09 -6.72
N LYS A 202 -9.36 11.01 -7.31
CA LYS A 202 -9.58 11.16 -8.75
C LYS A 202 -9.13 12.55 -9.22
N PRO A 203 -8.22 12.64 -10.22
CA PRO A 203 -7.85 13.92 -10.81
C PRO A 203 -9.01 14.53 -11.60
N GLU A 204 -9.17 15.86 -11.57
CA GLU A 204 -10.21 16.58 -12.31
C GLU A 204 -10.11 16.37 -13.83
N ASN A 205 -8.88 16.19 -14.32
CA ASN A 205 -8.60 15.99 -15.75
C ASN A 205 -8.81 14.55 -16.24
N ALA A 206 -9.22 13.61 -15.37
CA ALA A 206 -9.47 12.23 -15.77
C ALA A 206 -10.78 12.10 -16.53
N LYS A 207 -10.70 11.84 -17.86
CA LYS A 207 -11.86 11.68 -18.74
C LYS A 207 -12.32 10.21 -18.79
N GLY A 208 -13.63 9.99 -18.81
CA GLY A 208 -14.22 8.66 -18.97
C GLY A 208 -14.31 7.85 -17.67
N LYS A 209 -14.36 6.51 -17.80
CA LYS A 209 -14.42 5.61 -16.64
C LYS A 209 -13.10 5.65 -15.87
N PHE A 210 -13.16 6.10 -14.61
CA PHE A 210 -11.98 6.22 -13.75
C PHE A 210 -11.42 4.85 -13.34
N ILE A 211 -12.25 3.93 -12.86
CA ILE A 211 -11.87 2.55 -12.57
C ILE A 211 -12.24 1.69 -13.79
N LYS A 212 -11.25 1.13 -14.47
CA LYS A 212 -11.42 0.26 -15.64
C LYS A 212 -11.57 -1.21 -15.25
N ALA A 213 -10.72 -1.67 -14.33
CA ALA A 213 -10.73 -3.04 -13.85
C ALA A 213 -10.23 -3.09 -12.41
N PHE A 214 -10.74 -4.06 -11.65
CA PHE A 214 -10.40 -4.28 -10.26
C PHE A 214 -10.02 -5.75 -10.05
N TYR A 215 -8.90 -5.97 -9.42
CA TYR A 215 -8.37 -7.31 -9.17
C TYR A 215 -8.01 -7.49 -7.70
N VAL A 216 -8.28 -8.68 -7.18
CA VAL A 216 -7.83 -9.13 -5.85
C VAL A 216 -6.91 -10.32 -6.03
N ASN A 217 -5.78 -10.33 -5.33
CA ASN A 217 -4.83 -11.43 -5.40
C ASN A 217 -4.16 -11.67 -4.04
N SER A 218 -3.65 -12.88 -3.84
CA SER A 218 -2.71 -13.17 -2.76
C SER A 218 -1.28 -13.13 -3.31
N THR A 219 -0.28 -12.95 -2.43
CA THR A 219 1.14 -12.77 -2.76
C THR A 219 1.63 -13.72 -3.86
N MET A 220 1.21 -14.98 -3.83
CA MET A 220 1.62 -16.00 -4.80
C MET A 220 0.42 -16.67 -5.47
N GLY A 221 -0.78 -16.13 -5.31
CA GLY A 221 -2.01 -16.61 -5.94
C GLY A 221 -2.24 -16.03 -7.33
N PRO A 222 -3.25 -16.51 -8.04
CA PRO A 222 -3.75 -15.87 -9.24
C PRO A 222 -4.53 -14.59 -8.89
N SER A 223 -4.58 -13.65 -9.82
CA SER A 223 -5.46 -12.48 -9.71
C SER A 223 -6.88 -12.87 -10.06
N ILE A 224 -7.83 -12.46 -9.25
CA ILE A 224 -9.27 -12.64 -9.48
C ILE A 224 -9.85 -11.30 -9.87
N GLU A 225 -10.46 -11.23 -11.04
CA GLU A 225 -11.16 -10.04 -11.52
C GLU A 225 -12.52 -9.91 -10.85
N VAL A 226 -12.84 -8.70 -10.41
CA VAL A 226 -14.10 -8.37 -9.75
C VAL A 226 -14.88 -7.40 -10.63
N ALA A 227 -16.19 -7.57 -10.71
CA ALA A 227 -17.05 -6.64 -11.42
C ALA A 227 -16.96 -5.24 -10.78
N VAL A 228 -16.59 -4.23 -11.59
CA VAL A 228 -16.38 -2.84 -11.12
C VAL A 228 -17.65 -2.23 -10.50
N GLU A 229 -18.83 -2.75 -10.87
CA GLU A 229 -20.11 -2.29 -10.35
C GLU A 229 -20.35 -2.70 -8.88
N SER A 230 -19.60 -3.70 -8.38
CA SER A 230 -19.71 -4.20 -7.00
C SER A 230 -18.68 -3.60 -6.05
N VAL A 231 -17.85 -2.67 -6.53
CA VAL A 231 -16.74 -2.00 -5.84
C VAL A 231 -17.00 -0.50 -5.78
#